data_d760d22ad9286bb7e981aca17cb2c72b
#
_entry.id   d760d22ad9286bb7e981aca17cb2c72b
#
_cell.length_a   1.000
_cell.length_b   1.000
_cell.length_c   1.000
_cell.angle_alpha   90.00
_cell.angle_beta   90.00
_cell.angle_gamma   90.00
#
_symmetry.space_group_name_H-M   'P 1'
#
loop_
_entity.id
_entity.type
_entity.pdbx_description
1 polymer ?
#
loop_
_entity_poly.entity_id
_entity_poly.type
_entity_poly.pdbx_seq_one_letter_code
_entity_poly.pdbx_strand_id
1 'polypeptide(L)'
;MKSSISVFIACFMVAALGISGIIAPKAAAASKTPVAVNGQLTLKGTQLVNQNGKAVQLKGISSHGLQWYGDYVNKDSLKWLRDDWGINVFRAAMYTAEGGYIDNPSVKNKVKEAVEAAKELGIYVIIDWHILSDGNPNQNKAKAKEFFNEMSRLYGKTPNVIFEIANEPNGDVNWNRDIKPYAEEILSVIRKNSPKNIVIVGTGTWSQDVNDAADNQLKDGNVMYALHFYAGTHGQSLRDKADYALSKGAPIFVTEWGTSDASGNGGVYLDQSREWLKYLDSKKISWVNWNLSDKQESSAALNPGASKNGGWSQSDLSPSGKFVRDNIRSGSNGSSGDSGSNSKGSDQKDQKKDQDKPGQDSGAAANTIAVQYRAGDNNVNGNQIRPQLNIKNNSKKTVSLNRITVRYWYKTNRKGQKFDCDYAQIGCSKITHKFVQLKKAVNGADTYLEVGFKNGTLAPGASTGEIQIRLHNDGWSNYAQSGDYSFLNSNTFKNTKKITLYENGKLIWGTEPK
;
A
#
# COMPACT_ATOMS: atom_id res chain seq x y z
N MET A 1 46.80 102.58 4.67
CA MET A 1 47.04 101.67 5.82
C MET A 1 45.79 101.68 6.69
N LYS A 2 44.91 100.74 6.56
CA LYS A 2 43.96 100.27 7.56
C LYS A 2 43.25 99.08 6.94
N SER A 3 43.52 97.93 7.46
CA SER A 3 42.94 96.61 7.08
C SER A 3 41.57 96.48 7.73
N SER A 4 40.56 96.20 6.96
CA SER A 4 39.24 95.85 7.46
C SER A 4 39.01 94.31 7.28
N ILE A 5 38.83 93.68 8.41
CA ILE A 5 38.54 92.23 8.51
C ILE A 5 37.04 92.04 8.43
N SER A 6 36.57 91.36 7.39
CA SER A 6 35.17 90.93 7.26
C SER A 6 35.04 89.50 7.80
N VAL A 7 34.19 89.37 8.82
CA VAL A 7 33.81 88.03 9.41
C VAL A 7 32.65 87.47 8.58
N PHE A 8 32.88 86.30 7.95
CA PHE A 8 31.81 85.49 7.33
C PHE A 8 31.30 84.48 8.35
N ILE A 9 30.06 84.63 8.72
CA ILE A 9 29.30 83.60 9.49
C ILE A 9 28.81 82.57 8.53
N ALA A 10 29.35 81.33 8.61
CA ALA A 10 28.86 80.18 7.85
C ALA A 10 27.80 79.45 8.68
N CYS A 11 26.55 79.49 8.22
CA CYS A 11 25.50 78.64 8.74
C CYS A 11 25.70 77.16 8.26
N PHE A 12 26.03 76.29 9.20
CA PHE A 12 25.98 74.82 8.92
C PHE A 12 24.56 74.32 8.99
N MET A 13 23.97 73.97 7.82
CA MET A 13 22.78 73.10 7.73
C MET A 13 23.27 71.67 7.91
N VAL A 14 22.86 70.99 8.98
CA VAL A 14 23.03 69.56 9.17
C VAL A 14 21.87 68.87 8.43
N ALA A 15 22.17 68.33 7.26
CA ALA A 15 21.24 67.40 6.57
C ALA A 15 21.31 66.03 7.25
N ALA A 16 20.25 65.65 7.98
CA ALA A 16 20.09 64.30 8.51
C ALA A 16 19.75 63.36 7.35
N LEU A 17 20.73 62.63 6.83
CA LEU A 17 20.53 61.50 5.92
C LEU A 17 19.98 60.34 6.73
N GLY A 18 18.67 60.12 6.64
CA GLY A 18 18.02 58.91 7.12
C GLY A 18 18.50 57.70 6.31
N ILE A 19 19.38 56.88 6.89
CA ILE A 19 19.76 55.60 6.34
C ILE A 19 18.57 54.64 6.58
N SER A 20 17.65 54.53 5.59
CA SER A 20 16.68 53.45 5.55
C SER A 20 17.44 52.16 5.27
N GLY A 21 17.78 51.43 6.32
CA GLY A 21 18.33 50.06 6.18
C GLY A 21 17.33 49.16 5.45
N ILE A 22 17.59 48.90 4.19
CA ILE A 22 16.90 47.83 3.44
C ILE A 22 17.34 46.52 4.10
N ILE A 23 16.48 45.99 4.99
CA ILE A 23 16.64 44.61 5.48
C ILE A 23 16.34 43.70 4.27
N ALA A 24 17.38 43.26 3.58
CA ALA A 24 17.28 42.24 2.58
C ALA A 24 16.63 40.98 3.25
N PRO A 25 15.60 40.38 2.66
CA PRO A 25 15.01 39.18 3.23
C PRO A 25 16.12 38.12 3.31
N LYS A 26 16.38 37.63 4.53
CA LYS A 26 17.32 36.54 4.77
C LYS A 26 16.88 35.38 3.91
N ALA A 27 17.64 35.04 2.86
CA ALA A 27 17.36 33.91 2.01
C ALA A 27 17.17 32.68 2.92
N ALA A 28 15.99 32.08 2.87
CA ALA A 28 15.73 30.85 3.60
C ALA A 28 16.79 29.85 3.15
N ALA A 29 17.55 29.31 4.10
CA ALA A 29 18.55 28.29 3.79
C ALA A 29 17.85 27.15 3.05
N ALA A 30 18.28 26.86 1.81
CA ALA A 30 17.72 25.79 1.01
C ALA A 30 17.74 24.50 1.85
N SER A 31 16.59 23.86 2.03
CA SER A 31 16.48 22.61 2.79
C SER A 31 17.41 21.58 2.16
N LYS A 32 18.22 20.91 2.98
CA LYS A 32 19.12 19.85 2.48
C LYS A 32 18.28 18.74 1.87
N THR A 33 18.70 18.23 0.71
CA THR A 33 18.03 17.12 0.04
C THR A 33 18.08 15.83 0.89
N PRO A 34 17.15 14.86 0.69
CA PRO A 34 17.16 13.59 1.41
C PRO A 34 18.51 12.87 1.42
N VAL A 35 19.22 12.84 0.28
CA VAL A 35 20.55 12.21 0.17
C VAL A 35 21.62 13.04 0.87
N ALA A 36 21.56 14.37 0.81
CA ALA A 36 22.50 15.23 1.53
C ALA A 36 22.38 15.10 3.07
N VAL A 37 21.18 14.76 3.57
CA VAL A 37 20.93 14.49 4.99
C VAL A 37 21.38 13.10 5.41
N ASN A 38 21.06 12.09 4.61
CA ASN A 38 21.18 10.69 5.01
C ASN A 38 22.43 9.99 4.44
N GLY A 39 22.95 10.44 3.30
CA GLY A 39 24.11 9.82 2.64
C GLY A 39 23.89 8.39 2.21
N GLN A 40 24.91 7.55 2.34
CA GLN A 40 24.83 6.12 2.07
C GLN A 40 23.96 5.43 3.12
N LEU A 41 22.94 4.70 2.67
CA LEU A 41 22.10 3.89 3.53
C LEU A 41 22.75 2.52 3.80
N THR A 42 22.47 1.98 4.98
CA THR A 42 22.86 0.63 5.39
C THR A 42 21.82 0.05 6.34
N LEU A 43 21.99 -1.19 6.76
CA LEU A 43 21.10 -1.86 7.71
C LEU A 43 21.73 -1.96 9.10
N LYS A 44 20.91 -1.78 10.13
CA LYS A 44 21.24 -2.12 11.52
C LYS A 44 20.08 -2.94 12.10
N GLY A 45 20.29 -4.25 12.21
CA GLY A 45 19.19 -5.18 12.46
C GLY A 45 18.14 -5.09 11.35
N THR A 46 16.89 -4.89 11.69
CA THR A 46 15.80 -4.76 10.73
C THR A 46 15.58 -3.31 10.25
N GLN A 47 16.39 -2.35 10.73
CA GLN A 47 16.19 -0.93 10.42
C GLN A 47 17.12 -0.44 9.31
N LEU A 48 16.55 0.27 8.34
CA LEU A 48 17.30 1.09 7.41
C LEU A 48 17.86 2.30 8.17
N VAL A 49 19.16 2.53 8.07
CA VAL A 49 19.83 3.64 8.77
C VAL A 49 20.67 4.47 7.81
N ASN A 50 20.85 5.73 8.16
CA ASN A 50 21.72 6.66 7.41
C ASN A 50 23.20 6.46 7.77
N GLN A 51 24.08 7.21 7.09
CA GLN A 51 25.53 7.17 7.30
C GLN A 51 25.97 7.44 8.76
N ASN A 52 25.08 8.02 9.59
CA ASN A 52 25.33 8.31 11.01
C ASN A 52 24.66 7.28 11.94
N GLY A 53 24.11 6.18 11.41
CA GLY A 53 23.44 5.13 12.16
C GLY A 53 22.04 5.49 12.68
N LYS A 54 21.45 6.62 12.25
CA LYS A 54 20.09 7.03 12.61
C LYS A 54 19.08 6.34 11.70
N ALA A 55 18.01 5.80 12.28
CA ALA A 55 16.93 5.17 11.53
C ALA A 55 16.29 6.13 10.49
N VAL A 56 16.07 5.61 9.29
CA VAL A 56 15.47 6.33 8.16
C VAL A 56 14.24 5.56 7.69
N GLN A 57 13.18 6.27 7.40
CA GLN A 57 12.02 5.75 6.69
C GLN A 57 11.92 6.47 5.33
N LEU A 58 12.04 5.72 4.25
CA LEU A 58 11.82 6.26 2.91
C LEU A 58 10.33 6.16 2.57
N LYS A 59 9.78 7.23 1.97
CA LYS A 59 8.39 7.32 1.52
C LYS A 59 8.35 7.90 0.11
N GLY A 60 7.68 7.23 -0.80
CA GLY A 60 7.66 7.66 -2.18
C GLY A 60 6.59 7.04 -3.05
N ILE A 61 6.81 7.13 -4.35
CA ILE A 61 5.90 6.62 -5.37
C ILE A 61 6.69 5.87 -6.44
N SER A 62 6.09 4.82 -7.02
CA SER A 62 6.59 4.06 -8.16
C SER A 62 6.07 4.64 -9.46
N SER A 63 6.85 4.62 -10.53
CA SER A 63 6.27 4.67 -11.87
C SER A 63 5.30 3.50 -12.05
N HIS A 64 4.36 3.60 -12.97
CA HIS A 64 3.81 2.42 -13.65
C HIS A 64 4.87 1.85 -14.60
N GLY A 65 4.57 0.77 -15.32
CA GLY A 65 5.50 0.19 -16.29
C GLY A 65 6.10 1.23 -17.24
N LEU A 66 7.43 1.32 -17.27
CA LEU A 66 8.18 2.32 -18.03
C LEU A 66 7.93 2.25 -19.53
N GLN A 67 7.56 1.09 -20.07
CA GLN A 67 7.22 0.90 -21.46
C GLN A 67 5.89 1.55 -21.86
N TRP A 68 4.98 1.80 -20.90
CA TRP A 68 3.66 2.40 -21.14
C TRP A 68 3.54 3.83 -20.64
N TYR A 69 4.13 4.12 -19.48
CA TYR A 69 4.00 5.41 -18.79
C TYR A 69 5.35 6.08 -18.51
N GLY A 70 6.38 5.71 -19.29
CA GLY A 70 7.73 6.26 -19.15
C GLY A 70 7.81 7.79 -19.32
N ASP A 71 6.84 8.41 -19.98
CA ASP A 71 6.80 9.86 -20.15
C ASP A 71 6.59 10.63 -18.84
N TYR A 72 6.01 9.99 -17.82
CA TYR A 72 5.93 10.55 -16.46
C TYR A 72 7.28 10.51 -15.72
N VAL A 73 8.25 9.77 -16.23
CA VAL A 73 9.57 9.61 -15.59
C VAL A 73 10.55 10.55 -16.26
N ASN A 74 10.61 11.78 -15.75
CA ASN A 74 11.52 12.84 -16.17
C ASN A 74 11.89 13.73 -14.98
N LYS A 75 12.89 14.60 -15.15
CA LYS A 75 13.39 15.45 -14.09
C LYS A 75 12.33 16.40 -13.51
N ASP A 76 11.46 16.95 -14.33
CA ASP A 76 10.46 17.94 -13.90
C ASP A 76 9.38 17.30 -13.04
N SER A 77 8.86 16.14 -13.45
CA SER A 77 7.90 15.37 -12.66
C SER A 77 8.49 14.91 -11.33
N LEU A 78 9.73 14.38 -11.33
CA LEU A 78 10.41 13.95 -10.10
C LEU A 78 10.73 15.15 -9.20
N LYS A 79 11.06 16.30 -9.78
CA LYS A 79 11.23 17.56 -9.04
C LYS A 79 9.94 17.98 -8.36
N TRP A 80 8.81 17.90 -9.08
CA TRP A 80 7.48 18.21 -8.51
C TRP A 80 7.13 17.25 -7.36
N LEU A 81 7.33 15.95 -7.55
CA LEU A 81 7.11 14.94 -6.51
C LEU A 81 7.96 15.20 -5.26
N ARG A 82 9.24 15.59 -5.42
CA ARG A 82 10.10 15.95 -4.30
C ARG A 82 9.61 17.24 -3.60
N ASP A 83 9.33 18.30 -4.39
CA ASP A 83 9.12 19.65 -3.84
C ASP A 83 7.69 19.82 -3.31
N ASP A 84 6.69 19.25 -3.98
CA ASP A 84 5.28 19.37 -3.60
C ASP A 84 4.80 18.18 -2.75
N TRP A 85 5.13 16.93 -3.14
CA TRP A 85 4.70 15.78 -2.35
C TRP A 85 5.61 15.47 -1.17
N GLY A 86 6.89 15.83 -1.27
CA GLY A 86 7.89 15.56 -0.24
C GLY A 86 8.46 14.15 -0.30
N ILE A 87 8.44 13.50 -1.47
CA ILE A 87 9.03 12.16 -1.61
C ILE A 87 10.54 12.23 -1.32
N ASN A 88 11.05 11.15 -0.75
CA ASN A 88 12.48 10.97 -0.57
C ASN A 88 13.04 9.76 -1.35
N VAL A 89 12.17 8.96 -1.97
CA VAL A 89 12.51 7.85 -2.85
C VAL A 89 11.54 7.77 -4.02
N PHE A 90 12.06 7.40 -5.20
CA PHE A 90 11.29 7.08 -6.40
C PHE A 90 11.62 5.67 -6.86
N ARG A 91 10.63 4.89 -7.35
CA ARG A 91 10.85 3.54 -7.89
C ARG A 91 10.63 3.54 -9.39
N ALA A 92 11.62 3.06 -10.14
CA ALA A 92 11.56 2.94 -11.60
C ALA A 92 11.21 1.49 -11.97
N ALA A 93 9.92 1.22 -12.20
CA ALA A 93 9.36 -0.11 -12.45
C ALA A 93 9.59 -0.53 -13.90
N MET A 94 10.71 -1.19 -14.17
CA MET A 94 11.05 -1.70 -15.49
C MET A 94 10.51 -3.12 -15.65
N TYR A 95 9.34 -3.26 -16.26
CA TYR A 95 8.80 -4.57 -16.62
C TYR A 95 9.78 -5.37 -17.46
N THR A 96 9.85 -6.65 -17.18
CA THR A 96 10.68 -7.61 -17.92
C THR A 96 9.93 -8.16 -19.12
N ALA A 97 8.76 -8.69 -18.93
CA ALA A 97 7.82 -9.15 -19.96
C ALA A 97 6.85 -8.03 -20.41
N GLU A 98 5.83 -8.38 -21.15
CA GLU A 98 4.71 -7.50 -21.53
C GLU A 98 5.14 -6.25 -22.31
N GLY A 99 6.04 -6.43 -23.28
CA GLY A 99 6.64 -5.33 -24.06
C GLY A 99 7.72 -4.55 -23.29
N GLY A 100 8.15 -5.08 -22.14
CA GLY A 100 9.23 -4.55 -21.32
C GLY A 100 10.62 -4.91 -21.82
N TYR A 101 11.57 -5.01 -20.88
CA TYR A 101 13.00 -5.13 -21.22
C TYR A 101 13.37 -6.32 -22.12
N ILE A 102 12.70 -7.47 -21.99
CA ILE A 102 13.01 -8.66 -22.79
C ILE A 102 12.66 -8.44 -24.26
N ASP A 103 11.52 -7.80 -24.51
CA ASP A 103 11.06 -7.48 -25.87
C ASP A 103 11.69 -6.19 -26.40
N ASN A 104 11.93 -5.22 -25.51
CA ASN A 104 12.49 -3.91 -25.83
C ASN A 104 13.57 -3.48 -24.81
N PRO A 105 14.83 -3.90 -25.01
CA PRO A 105 15.92 -3.54 -24.09
C PRO A 105 16.19 -2.04 -23.94
N SER A 106 15.65 -1.20 -24.84
CA SER A 106 15.82 0.26 -24.76
C SER A 106 15.05 0.89 -23.59
N VAL A 107 14.06 0.20 -22.99
CA VAL A 107 13.33 0.64 -21.79
C VAL A 107 14.28 0.94 -20.64
N LYS A 108 15.43 0.27 -20.55
CA LYS A 108 16.48 0.59 -19.55
C LYS A 108 16.98 2.04 -19.62
N ASN A 109 16.81 2.75 -20.74
CA ASN A 109 17.20 4.15 -20.85
C ASN A 109 16.30 5.03 -19.98
N LYS A 110 15.03 4.65 -19.79
CA LYS A 110 14.13 5.32 -18.83
C LYS A 110 14.55 5.07 -17.37
N VAL A 111 15.09 3.89 -17.07
CA VAL A 111 15.72 3.63 -15.75
C VAL A 111 16.90 4.57 -15.53
N LYS A 112 17.77 4.72 -16.52
CA LYS A 112 18.93 5.64 -16.44
C LYS A 112 18.47 7.09 -16.27
N GLU A 113 17.45 7.53 -17.01
CA GLU A 113 16.86 8.86 -16.88
C GLU A 113 16.35 9.11 -15.45
N ALA A 114 15.62 8.13 -14.88
CA ALA A 114 15.16 8.21 -13.48
C ALA A 114 16.32 8.32 -12.49
N VAL A 115 17.38 7.54 -12.69
CA VAL A 115 18.57 7.56 -11.81
C VAL A 115 19.29 8.89 -11.89
N GLU A 116 19.54 9.41 -13.10
CA GLU A 116 20.23 10.70 -13.25
C GLU A 116 19.39 11.85 -12.69
N ALA A 117 18.08 11.88 -12.93
CA ALA A 117 17.18 12.86 -12.33
C ALA A 117 17.20 12.78 -10.80
N ALA A 118 17.12 11.58 -10.23
CA ALA A 118 17.16 11.38 -8.78
C ALA A 118 18.50 11.81 -8.16
N LYS A 119 19.63 11.59 -8.85
CA LYS A 119 20.95 12.09 -8.43
C LYS A 119 20.99 13.61 -8.35
N GLU A 120 20.57 14.27 -9.42
CA GLU A 120 20.55 15.74 -9.47
C GLU A 120 19.60 16.34 -8.41
N LEU A 121 18.47 15.69 -8.18
CA LEU A 121 17.46 16.12 -7.21
C LEU A 121 17.80 15.75 -5.77
N GLY A 122 18.76 14.84 -5.55
CA GLY A 122 19.18 14.40 -4.23
C GLY A 122 18.13 13.55 -3.52
N ILE A 123 17.34 12.75 -4.25
CA ILE A 123 16.42 11.73 -3.72
C ILE A 123 16.97 10.33 -3.98
N TYR A 124 16.51 9.34 -3.22
CA TYR A 124 16.81 7.93 -3.47
C TYR A 124 16.03 7.42 -4.67
N VAL A 125 16.57 6.38 -5.33
CA VAL A 125 15.92 5.73 -6.47
C VAL A 125 16.09 4.22 -6.38
N ILE A 126 14.99 3.50 -6.62
CA ILE A 126 14.97 2.04 -6.71
C ILE A 126 14.97 1.67 -8.19
N ILE A 127 15.98 0.91 -8.60
CA ILE A 127 16.07 0.28 -9.93
C ILE A 127 15.42 -1.10 -9.81
N ASP A 128 14.23 -1.25 -10.40
CA ASP A 128 13.40 -2.42 -10.23
C ASP A 128 13.37 -3.29 -11.49
N TRP A 129 13.77 -4.55 -11.33
CA TRP A 129 13.57 -5.64 -12.28
C TRP A 129 12.18 -6.22 -12.09
N HIS A 130 11.20 -5.64 -12.81
CA HIS A 130 9.78 -5.81 -12.56
C HIS A 130 9.22 -7.07 -13.23
N ILE A 131 9.51 -8.25 -12.66
CA ILE A 131 8.86 -9.50 -13.07
C ILE A 131 7.42 -9.51 -12.59
N LEU A 132 6.49 -10.01 -13.42
CA LEU A 132 5.07 -10.17 -13.09
C LEU A 132 4.46 -11.38 -13.79
N SER A 133 4.15 -11.32 -15.10
CA SER A 133 3.65 -12.48 -15.86
C SER A 133 4.72 -13.55 -16.07
N ASP A 134 6.00 -13.18 -16.07
CA ASP A 134 7.16 -14.06 -16.00
C ASP A 134 7.59 -14.34 -14.55
N GLY A 135 6.64 -14.76 -13.72
CA GLY A 135 6.72 -14.82 -12.26
C GLY A 135 7.87 -15.63 -11.66
N ASN A 136 8.52 -16.54 -12.42
CA ASN A 136 9.73 -17.20 -11.95
C ASN A 136 10.98 -16.39 -12.33
N PRO A 137 11.74 -15.83 -11.35
CA PRO A 137 12.89 -14.98 -11.65
C PRO A 137 14.01 -15.69 -12.43
N ASN A 138 14.04 -17.03 -12.40
CA ASN A 138 15.01 -17.81 -13.16
C ASN A 138 14.72 -17.83 -14.67
N GLN A 139 13.50 -17.52 -15.10
CA GLN A 139 13.12 -17.52 -16.52
C GLN A 139 14.02 -16.60 -17.35
N ASN A 140 14.31 -15.40 -16.84
CA ASN A 140 15.10 -14.39 -17.51
C ASN A 140 16.42 -14.07 -16.76
N LYS A 141 16.93 -15.02 -15.94
CA LYS A 141 18.09 -14.81 -15.07
C LYS A 141 19.35 -14.34 -15.80
N ALA A 142 19.63 -14.86 -16.99
CA ALA A 142 20.79 -14.43 -17.78
C ALA A 142 20.69 -12.94 -18.14
N LYS A 143 19.52 -12.48 -18.55
CA LYS A 143 19.26 -11.07 -18.86
C LYS A 143 19.28 -10.18 -17.60
N ALA A 144 18.78 -10.68 -16.47
CA ALA A 144 18.90 -10.00 -15.19
C ALA A 144 20.39 -9.77 -14.82
N LYS A 145 21.24 -10.79 -14.98
CA LYS A 145 22.70 -10.65 -14.76
C LYS A 145 23.34 -9.60 -15.65
N GLU A 146 23.00 -9.57 -16.94
CA GLU A 146 23.49 -8.55 -17.89
C GLU A 146 23.06 -7.14 -17.43
N PHE A 147 21.78 -6.97 -17.12
CA PHE A 147 21.21 -5.71 -16.69
C PHE A 147 21.83 -5.21 -15.38
N PHE A 148 21.87 -6.04 -14.35
CA PHE A 148 22.43 -5.64 -13.05
C PHE A 148 23.95 -5.46 -13.08
N ASN A 149 24.68 -6.16 -13.94
CA ASN A 149 26.09 -5.88 -14.18
C ASN A 149 26.27 -4.47 -14.80
N GLU A 150 25.45 -4.08 -15.78
CA GLU A 150 25.48 -2.74 -16.36
C GLU A 150 25.11 -1.67 -15.33
N MET A 151 23.96 -1.83 -14.64
CA MET A 151 23.46 -0.84 -13.69
C MET A 151 24.39 -0.68 -12.48
N SER A 152 24.94 -1.77 -11.96
CA SER A 152 25.87 -1.70 -10.82
C SER A 152 27.22 -1.09 -11.20
N ARG A 153 27.71 -1.29 -12.43
CA ARG A 153 28.91 -0.59 -12.94
C ARG A 153 28.69 0.90 -13.06
N LEU A 154 27.54 1.33 -13.55
CA LEU A 154 27.23 2.75 -13.75
C LEU A 154 26.97 3.45 -12.40
N TYR A 155 26.25 2.81 -11.50
CA TYR A 155 25.64 3.45 -10.34
C TYR A 155 26.03 2.85 -8.99
N GLY A 156 26.85 1.81 -8.96
CA GLY A 156 27.19 1.09 -7.72
C GLY A 156 28.00 1.89 -6.69
N LYS A 157 28.52 3.05 -7.07
CA LYS A 157 29.19 4.01 -6.15
C LYS A 157 28.29 5.19 -5.81
N THR A 158 27.07 5.23 -6.30
CA THR A 158 26.11 6.31 -6.10
C THR A 158 25.27 6.02 -4.87
N PRO A 159 25.34 6.80 -3.79
CA PRO A 159 24.75 6.48 -2.49
C PRO A 159 23.21 6.44 -2.49
N ASN A 160 22.56 7.08 -3.46
CA ASN A 160 21.12 7.15 -3.56
C ASN A 160 20.47 6.00 -4.35
N VAL A 161 21.26 5.05 -4.90
CA VAL A 161 20.73 3.94 -5.70
C VAL A 161 20.47 2.71 -4.82
N ILE A 162 19.30 2.13 -4.98
CA ILE A 162 18.84 0.88 -4.39
C ILE A 162 18.49 -0.04 -5.55
N PHE A 163 18.85 -1.32 -5.46
CA PHE A 163 18.51 -2.31 -6.48
C PHE A 163 17.40 -3.21 -5.98
N GLU A 164 16.35 -3.40 -6.76
CA GLU A 164 15.31 -4.40 -6.53
C GLU A 164 15.40 -5.46 -7.61
N ILE A 165 15.76 -6.68 -7.22
CA ILE A 165 16.22 -7.70 -8.17
C ILE A 165 15.12 -8.65 -8.64
N ALA A 166 13.95 -8.59 -8.05
CA ALA A 166 12.74 -9.28 -8.48
C ALA A 166 11.55 -8.59 -7.82
N ASN A 167 10.60 -8.08 -8.62
CA ASN A 167 9.39 -7.42 -8.15
C ASN A 167 8.43 -8.39 -7.43
N GLU A 168 7.84 -9.30 -8.18
CA GLU A 168 6.75 -10.17 -7.69
C GLU A 168 6.91 -11.62 -8.17
N PRO A 169 7.80 -12.39 -7.55
CA PRO A 169 7.85 -13.84 -7.77
C PRO A 169 6.50 -14.47 -7.46
N ASN A 170 5.94 -15.25 -8.41
CA ASN A 170 4.58 -15.79 -8.29
C ASN A 170 4.42 -17.14 -9.02
N GLY A 171 3.22 -17.73 -8.95
CA GLY A 171 2.95 -19.07 -9.47
C GLY A 171 3.52 -20.14 -8.55
N ASP A 172 4.02 -21.23 -9.11
CA ASP A 172 4.71 -22.31 -8.35
C ASP A 172 6.18 -21.94 -8.11
N VAL A 173 6.42 -20.82 -7.42
CA VAL A 173 7.75 -20.32 -7.08
C VAL A 173 7.96 -20.42 -5.56
N ASN A 174 9.08 -21.00 -5.15
CA ASN A 174 9.42 -21.23 -3.76
C ASN A 174 10.69 -20.47 -3.38
N TRP A 175 10.70 -19.88 -2.17
CA TRP A 175 11.85 -19.13 -1.68
C TRP A 175 13.16 -19.94 -1.72
N ASN A 176 13.15 -21.14 -1.16
CA ASN A 176 14.36 -21.96 -1.04
C ASN A 176 14.83 -22.57 -2.36
N ARG A 177 13.86 -22.99 -3.20
CA ARG A 177 14.15 -23.67 -4.48
C ARG A 177 14.53 -22.70 -5.59
N ASP A 178 13.83 -21.56 -5.67
CA ASP A 178 13.85 -20.69 -6.86
C ASP A 178 14.42 -19.29 -6.56
N ILE A 179 13.85 -18.59 -5.55
CA ILE A 179 14.11 -17.16 -5.35
C ILE A 179 15.48 -16.94 -4.71
N LYS A 180 15.78 -17.63 -3.62
CA LYS A 180 17.06 -17.45 -2.90
C LYS A 180 18.27 -17.79 -3.77
N PRO A 181 18.33 -18.93 -4.50
CA PRO A 181 19.45 -19.23 -5.40
C PRO A 181 19.60 -18.17 -6.51
N TYR A 182 18.49 -17.71 -7.09
CA TYR A 182 18.51 -16.60 -8.06
C TYR A 182 19.12 -15.34 -7.43
N ALA A 183 18.63 -14.96 -6.24
CA ALA A 183 19.09 -13.77 -5.53
C ALA A 183 20.59 -13.82 -5.20
N GLU A 184 21.11 -14.96 -4.76
CA GLU A 184 22.53 -15.17 -4.47
C GLU A 184 23.40 -14.94 -5.73
N GLU A 185 22.93 -15.41 -6.89
CA GLU A 185 23.64 -15.18 -8.15
C GLU A 185 23.62 -13.72 -8.60
N ILE A 186 22.47 -13.03 -8.51
CA ILE A 186 22.36 -11.60 -8.88
C ILE A 186 23.14 -10.73 -7.89
N LEU A 187 23.05 -11.02 -6.58
CA LEU A 187 23.86 -10.34 -5.56
C LEU A 187 25.35 -10.44 -5.88
N SER A 188 25.84 -11.63 -6.24
CA SER A 188 27.24 -11.82 -6.64
C SER A 188 27.64 -10.91 -7.80
N VAL A 189 26.75 -10.67 -8.76
CA VAL A 189 26.99 -9.72 -9.87
C VAL A 189 27.02 -8.27 -9.37
N ILE A 190 26.04 -7.86 -8.59
CA ILE A 190 25.92 -6.49 -8.08
C ILE A 190 27.11 -6.15 -7.17
N ARG A 191 27.46 -7.03 -6.23
CA ARG A 191 28.48 -6.77 -5.22
C ARG A 191 29.88 -6.56 -5.76
N LYS A 192 30.19 -7.07 -6.96
CA LYS A 192 31.46 -6.76 -7.66
C LYS A 192 31.66 -5.26 -7.90
N ASN A 193 30.60 -4.52 -8.15
CA ASN A 193 30.64 -3.11 -8.49
C ASN A 193 30.03 -2.20 -7.39
N SER A 194 29.14 -2.74 -6.58
CA SER A 194 28.32 -2.04 -5.60
C SER A 194 28.30 -2.77 -4.25
N PRO A 195 29.39 -2.71 -3.48
CA PRO A 195 29.51 -3.45 -2.22
C PRO A 195 28.63 -2.93 -1.08
N LYS A 196 28.11 -1.69 -1.20
CA LYS A 196 27.43 -1.01 -0.08
C LYS A 196 25.94 -0.73 -0.30
N ASN A 197 25.47 -0.67 -1.54
CA ASN A 197 24.09 -0.27 -1.81
C ASN A 197 23.12 -1.34 -1.29
N ILE A 198 21.97 -0.89 -0.84
CA ILE A 198 20.87 -1.78 -0.46
C ILE A 198 20.40 -2.55 -1.70
N VAL A 199 20.16 -3.83 -1.51
CA VAL A 199 19.50 -4.69 -2.49
C VAL A 199 18.20 -5.22 -1.89
N ILE A 200 17.11 -5.15 -2.63
CA ILE A 200 15.79 -5.63 -2.23
C ILE A 200 15.45 -6.86 -3.07
N VAL A 201 14.90 -7.88 -2.43
CA VAL A 201 14.53 -9.14 -3.08
C VAL A 201 13.05 -9.39 -2.88
N GLY A 202 12.30 -9.55 -3.96
CA GLY A 202 10.92 -9.98 -3.94
C GLY A 202 10.77 -11.37 -3.32
N THR A 203 9.68 -11.60 -2.62
CA THR A 203 9.35 -12.87 -1.98
C THR A 203 8.26 -13.63 -2.73
N GLY A 204 7.92 -14.85 -2.32
CA GLY A 204 6.85 -15.63 -2.96
C GLY A 204 5.48 -14.97 -2.89
N THR A 205 4.54 -15.50 -3.68
CA THR A 205 3.13 -15.07 -3.69
C THR A 205 2.99 -13.55 -3.90
N TRP A 206 3.56 -13.05 -5.01
CA TRP A 206 3.54 -11.60 -5.32
C TRP A 206 4.13 -10.76 -4.18
N SER A 207 5.31 -11.13 -3.70
CA SER A 207 6.04 -10.46 -2.61
C SER A 207 5.26 -10.36 -1.28
N GLN A 208 4.52 -11.43 -0.93
CA GLN A 208 3.75 -11.52 0.32
C GLN A 208 4.36 -12.49 1.35
N ASP A 209 5.29 -13.37 0.94
CA ASP A 209 5.82 -14.45 1.79
C ASP A 209 7.16 -14.08 2.44
N VAL A 210 7.21 -12.91 3.08
CA VAL A 210 8.40 -12.46 3.82
C VAL A 210 8.78 -13.38 4.99
N ASN A 211 7.81 -14.15 5.51
CA ASN A 211 8.04 -15.18 6.53
C ASN A 211 8.95 -16.30 6.02
N ASP A 212 8.77 -16.74 4.77
CA ASP A 212 9.61 -17.80 4.19
C ASP A 212 11.05 -17.32 3.99
N ALA A 213 11.21 -16.06 3.55
CA ALA A 213 12.52 -15.44 3.44
C ALA A 213 13.19 -15.28 4.82
N ALA A 214 12.41 -14.95 5.86
CA ALA A 214 12.89 -14.78 7.22
C ALA A 214 13.42 -16.09 7.84
N ASP A 215 12.84 -17.23 7.48
CA ASP A 215 13.27 -18.55 7.97
C ASP A 215 14.59 -19.01 7.33
N ASN A 216 14.96 -18.48 6.17
CA ASN A 216 16.21 -18.81 5.48
C ASN A 216 16.80 -17.60 4.75
N GLN A 217 17.28 -16.61 5.51
CA GLN A 217 17.77 -15.34 4.99
C GLN A 217 19.01 -15.48 4.10
N LEU A 218 19.21 -14.48 3.23
CA LEU A 218 20.46 -14.28 2.49
C LEU A 218 21.58 -13.83 3.45
N LYS A 219 22.81 -14.25 3.18
CA LYS A 219 23.97 -13.95 4.02
C LYS A 219 24.63 -12.59 3.75
N ASP A 220 23.94 -11.68 3.10
CA ASP A 220 24.44 -10.33 2.78
C ASP A 220 23.87 -9.31 3.75
N GLY A 221 24.73 -8.47 4.33
CA GLY A 221 24.37 -7.53 5.39
C GLY A 221 23.56 -6.29 4.94
N ASN A 222 23.41 -6.06 3.63
CA ASN A 222 22.64 -4.94 3.06
C ASN A 222 21.53 -5.42 2.12
N VAL A 223 20.84 -6.50 2.49
CA VAL A 223 19.69 -7.04 1.76
C VAL A 223 18.41 -6.83 2.58
N MET A 224 17.35 -6.37 1.92
CA MET A 224 15.99 -6.28 2.44
C MET A 224 15.04 -7.18 1.65
N TYR A 225 13.90 -7.52 2.23
CA TYR A 225 12.89 -8.36 1.61
C TYR A 225 11.68 -7.51 1.26
N ALA A 226 11.22 -7.61 0.00
CA ALA A 226 10.04 -6.90 -0.45
C ALA A 226 8.78 -7.48 0.16
N LEU A 227 7.92 -6.60 0.66
CA LEU A 227 6.54 -6.90 1.02
C LEU A 227 5.62 -6.02 0.19
N HIS A 228 4.68 -6.64 -0.54
CA HIS A 228 3.67 -5.93 -1.32
C HIS A 228 2.29 -6.12 -0.72
N PHE A 229 1.49 -5.05 -0.73
CA PHE A 229 0.10 -5.13 -0.31
C PHE A 229 -0.78 -4.16 -1.11
N TYR A 230 -2.03 -4.54 -1.24
CA TYR A 230 -3.10 -3.67 -1.72
C TYR A 230 -4.16 -3.58 -0.62
N ALA A 231 -4.46 -2.36 -0.17
CA ALA A 231 -5.22 -2.14 1.07
C ALA A 231 -6.64 -2.71 1.03
N GLY A 232 -7.23 -2.82 -0.16
CA GLY A 232 -8.54 -3.43 -0.35
C GLY A 232 -8.55 -4.97 -0.27
N THR A 233 -7.37 -5.61 -0.34
CA THR A 233 -7.24 -7.08 -0.32
C THR A 233 -6.51 -7.58 0.92
N HIS A 234 -5.43 -6.94 1.32
CA HIS A 234 -4.50 -7.43 2.32
C HIS A 234 -4.72 -6.74 3.66
N GLY A 235 -4.90 -7.52 4.70
CA GLY A 235 -5.22 -7.05 6.06
C GLY A 235 -4.21 -7.50 7.11
N GLN A 236 -4.71 -7.79 8.32
CA GLN A 236 -3.89 -8.12 9.49
C GLN A 236 -2.98 -9.32 9.27
N SER A 237 -3.42 -10.35 8.55
CA SER A 237 -2.63 -11.55 8.32
C SER A 237 -1.31 -11.29 7.60
N LEU A 238 -1.30 -10.35 6.67
CA LEU A 238 -0.06 -9.98 5.99
C LEU A 238 0.83 -9.13 6.90
N ARG A 239 0.24 -8.30 7.79
CA ARG A 239 0.99 -7.63 8.86
C ARG A 239 1.58 -8.62 9.85
N ASP A 240 0.87 -9.72 10.17
CA ASP A 240 1.38 -10.79 11.04
C ASP A 240 2.60 -11.49 10.42
N LYS A 241 2.60 -11.75 9.09
CA LYS A 241 3.79 -12.23 8.37
C LYS A 241 4.96 -11.25 8.46
N ALA A 242 4.69 -9.95 8.33
CA ALA A 242 5.70 -8.91 8.49
C ALA A 242 6.26 -8.86 9.92
N ASP A 243 5.40 -8.92 10.95
CA ASP A 243 5.84 -8.98 12.34
C ASP A 243 6.68 -10.23 12.63
N TYR A 244 6.29 -11.38 12.07
CA TYR A 244 7.09 -12.61 12.14
C TYR A 244 8.47 -12.41 11.53
N ALA A 245 8.55 -11.89 10.31
CA ALA A 245 9.82 -11.66 9.62
C ALA A 245 10.73 -10.70 10.40
N LEU A 246 10.18 -9.59 10.89
CA LEU A 246 10.93 -8.65 11.74
C LEU A 246 11.43 -9.30 13.02
N SER A 247 10.64 -10.20 13.66
CA SER A 247 11.04 -10.93 14.86
C SER A 247 12.21 -11.88 14.62
N LYS A 248 12.37 -12.36 13.38
CA LYS A 248 13.50 -13.18 12.92
C LYS A 248 14.71 -12.36 12.48
N GLY A 249 14.63 -11.04 12.55
CA GLY A 249 15.71 -10.14 12.12
C GLY A 249 15.77 -9.90 10.61
N ALA A 250 14.71 -10.24 9.86
CA ALA A 250 14.62 -9.98 8.42
C ALA A 250 14.13 -8.55 8.17
N PRO A 251 14.95 -7.67 7.56
CA PRO A 251 14.54 -6.29 7.26
C PRO A 251 13.59 -6.26 6.07
N ILE A 252 12.51 -5.49 6.20
CA ILE A 252 11.43 -5.37 5.19
C ILE A 252 11.44 -4.00 4.56
N PHE A 253 11.22 -3.96 3.24
CA PHE A 253 10.84 -2.76 2.49
C PHE A 253 9.53 -3.02 1.75
N VAL A 254 8.54 -2.14 1.89
CA VAL A 254 7.32 -2.18 1.08
C VAL A 254 7.58 -1.42 -0.22
N THR A 255 8.12 -2.13 -1.23
CA THR A 255 8.48 -1.52 -2.51
C THR A 255 7.30 -1.28 -3.42
N GLU A 256 6.15 -1.87 -3.10
CA GLU A 256 4.90 -1.62 -3.78
C GLU A 256 3.70 -1.77 -2.83
N TRP A 257 2.80 -0.78 -2.86
CA TRP A 257 1.50 -0.91 -2.23
C TRP A 257 0.46 -0.02 -2.92
N GLY A 258 -0.79 -0.48 -2.95
CA GLY A 258 -1.90 0.26 -3.54
C GLY A 258 -3.02 0.57 -2.55
N THR A 259 -3.73 1.69 -2.79
CA THR A 259 -4.97 2.03 -2.07
C THR A 259 -6.16 1.19 -2.54
N SER A 260 -6.03 0.50 -3.69
CA SER A 260 -7.04 -0.34 -4.32
C SER A 260 -7.04 -1.77 -3.78
N ASP A 261 -7.82 -2.65 -4.40
CA ASP A 261 -7.62 -4.09 -4.27
C ASP A 261 -6.42 -4.57 -5.11
N ALA A 262 -6.10 -5.86 -5.02
CA ALA A 262 -4.92 -6.45 -5.67
C ALA A 262 -4.98 -6.46 -7.20
N SER A 263 -6.11 -6.11 -7.82
CA SER A 263 -6.18 -5.92 -9.27
C SER A 263 -5.60 -4.58 -9.74
N GLY A 264 -5.25 -3.68 -8.82
CA GLY A 264 -4.89 -2.30 -9.11
C GLY A 264 -6.09 -1.40 -9.37
N ASN A 265 -7.31 -1.98 -9.46
CA ASN A 265 -8.57 -1.30 -9.71
C ASN A 265 -9.57 -1.59 -8.56
N GLY A 266 -10.86 -1.76 -8.80
CA GLY A 266 -11.84 -2.23 -7.80
C GLY A 266 -12.15 -1.26 -6.65
N GLY A 267 -11.74 0.00 -6.71
CA GLY A 267 -12.05 1.04 -5.71
C GLY A 267 -10.84 1.53 -4.93
N VAL A 268 -11.09 2.47 -4.00
CA VAL A 268 -10.06 3.11 -3.16
C VAL A 268 -10.41 2.89 -1.69
N TYR A 269 -9.54 2.21 -0.96
CA TYR A 269 -9.74 1.73 0.42
C TYR A 269 -8.91 2.56 1.39
N LEU A 270 -9.35 3.80 1.65
CA LEU A 270 -8.55 4.78 2.39
C LEU A 270 -8.39 4.45 3.87
N ASP A 271 -9.39 3.86 4.53
CA ASP A 271 -9.30 3.51 5.94
C ASP A 271 -8.31 2.36 6.17
N GLN A 272 -8.36 1.33 5.33
CA GLN A 272 -7.40 0.24 5.34
C GLN A 272 -5.99 0.73 4.98
N SER A 273 -5.89 1.66 4.04
CA SER A 273 -4.63 2.32 3.72
C SER A 273 -4.05 3.09 4.93
N ARG A 274 -4.90 3.80 5.72
CA ARG A 274 -4.46 4.45 6.96
C ARG A 274 -3.96 3.46 8.01
N GLU A 275 -4.65 2.31 8.17
CA GLU A 275 -4.21 1.24 9.07
C GLU A 275 -2.82 0.72 8.68
N TRP A 276 -2.60 0.46 7.38
CA TRP A 276 -1.31 0.04 6.87
C TRP A 276 -0.23 1.09 7.09
N LEU A 277 -0.45 2.34 6.71
CA LEU A 277 0.54 3.40 6.88
C LEU A 277 0.89 3.63 8.36
N LYS A 278 -0.11 3.59 9.27
CA LYS A 278 0.13 3.64 10.71
C LYS A 278 1.01 2.47 11.19
N TYR A 279 0.77 1.26 10.70
CA TYR A 279 1.59 0.10 10.99
C TYR A 279 3.02 0.30 10.51
N LEU A 280 3.22 0.69 9.24
CA LEU A 280 4.55 0.92 8.65
C LEU A 280 5.32 2.03 9.39
N ASP A 281 4.64 3.10 9.76
CA ASP A 281 5.24 4.22 10.52
C ASP A 281 5.67 3.79 11.92
N SER A 282 4.86 2.95 12.61
CA SER A 282 5.19 2.41 13.92
C SER A 282 6.44 1.54 13.93
N LYS A 283 6.71 0.84 12.83
CA LYS A 283 7.87 -0.04 12.64
C LYS A 283 9.01 0.64 11.87
N LYS A 284 8.81 1.87 11.39
CA LYS A 284 9.73 2.60 10.49
C LYS A 284 10.08 1.81 9.21
N ILE A 285 9.10 1.07 8.69
CA ILE A 285 9.25 0.36 7.42
C ILE A 285 9.09 1.37 6.28
N SER A 286 10.07 1.44 5.40
CA SER A 286 10.04 2.26 4.19
C SER A 286 9.02 1.75 3.20
N TRP A 287 8.42 2.65 2.40
CA TRP A 287 7.39 2.27 1.47
C TRP A 287 7.33 3.13 0.19
N VAL A 288 6.85 2.53 -0.89
CA VAL A 288 6.61 3.17 -2.19
C VAL A 288 5.21 2.81 -2.67
N ASN A 289 4.42 3.82 -3.02
CA ASN A 289 3.05 3.62 -3.50
C ASN A 289 3.03 3.29 -5.00
N TRP A 290 2.17 2.40 -5.40
CA TRP A 290 1.80 2.12 -6.78
C TRP A 290 0.55 2.93 -7.14
N ASN A 291 0.49 3.87 -8.15
CA ASN A 291 1.57 4.19 -9.06
C ASN A 291 1.43 5.62 -9.63
N LEU A 292 2.51 6.17 -10.16
CA LEU A 292 2.54 7.43 -10.93
C LEU A 292 2.14 7.14 -12.38
N SER A 293 0.88 7.31 -12.68
CA SER A 293 0.30 7.30 -14.03
C SER A 293 -1.06 7.99 -14.04
N ASP A 294 -1.57 8.27 -15.23
CA ASP A 294 -2.94 8.71 -15.49
C ASP A 294 -3.83 7.58 -16.04
N LYS A 295 -3.45 6.33 -15.78
CA LYS A 295 -4.22 5.15 -16.18
C LYS A 295 -5.61 5.18 -15.54
N GLN A 296 -6.62 4.78 -16.29
CA GLN A 296 -7.99 4.64 -15.76
C GLN A 296 -8.09 3.43 -14.81
N GLU A 297 -7.46 3.54 -13.66
CA GLU A 297 -7.55 2.54 -12.59
C GLU A 297 -7.49 3.20 -11.21
N SER A 298 -7.99 2.53 -10.18
CA SER A 298 -8.14 3.08 -8.83
C SER A 298 -6.80 3.35 -8.14
N SER A 299 -5.73 2.63 -8.49
CA SER A 299 -4.39 2.80 -7.93
C SER A 299 -3.61 3.95 -8.57
N ALA A 300 -3.99 4.41 -9.77
CA ALA A 300 -3.31 5.53 -10.42
C ALA A 300 -3.38 6.81 -9.58
N ALA A 301 -2.26 7.51 -9.46
CA ALA A 301 -2.17 8.73 -8.68
C ALA A 301 -2.76 9.95 -9.39
N LEU A 302 -2.82 9.91 -10.71
CA LEU A 302 -3.26 11.04 -11.53
C LEU A 302 -4.57 10.70 -12.26
N ASN A 303 -5.37 11.72 -12.50
CA ASN A 303 -6.52 11.63 -13.37
C ASN A 303 -6.09 11.63 -14.85
N PRO A 304 -6.85 11.00 -15.75
CA PRO A 304 -6.55 10.97 -17.18
C PRO A 304 -6.29 12.36 -17.78
N GLY A 305 -5.20 12.48 -18.54
CA GLY A 305 -4.79 13.74 -19.19
C GLY A 305 -3.95 14.67 -18.33
N ALA A 306 -3.55 14.28 -17.12
CA ALA A 306 -2.63 15.05 -16.29
C ALA A 306 -1.27 15.26 -16.97
N SER A 307 -0.65 16.41 -16.70
CA SER A 307 0.67 16.76 -17.25
C SER A 307 1.72 15.68 -17.00
N LYS A 308 2.59 15.42 -17.97
CA LYS A 308 3.72 14.49 -17.83
C LYS A 308 4.89 15.09 -17.01
N ASN A 309 4.89 16.41 -16.83
CA ASN A 309 6.03 17.16 -16.26
C ASN A 309 5.77 17.70 -14.85
N GLY A 310 4.80 17.15 -14.12
CA GLY A 310 4.43 17.69 -12.80
C GLY A 310 3.50 18.89 -12.92
N GLY A 311 3.48 19.76 -11.88
CA GLY A 311 2.58 20.91 -11.83
C GLY A 311 1.13 20.54 -11.48
N TRP A 312 0.92 19.33 -10.94
CA TRP A 312 -0.42 18.80 -10.70
C TRP A 312 -1.17 19.56 -9.61
N SER A 313 -2.32 20.09 -10.01
CA SER A 313 -3.30 20.67 -9.10
C SER A 313 -4.11 19.58 -8.37
N GLN A 314 -4.96 19.97 -7.42
CA GLN A 314 -5.86 19.01 -6.74
C GLN A 314 -6.85 18.32 -7.71
N SER A 315 -7.21 18.95 -8.82
CA SER A 315 -8.08 18.38 -9.85
C SER A 315 -7.37 17.33 -10.72
N ASP A 316 -6.04 17.40 -10.83
CA ASP A 316 -5.25 16.42 -11.59
C ASP A 316 -4.98 15.15 -10.80
N LEU A 317 -5.18 15.19 -9.48
CA LEU A 317 -4.96 14.03 -8.61
C LEU A 317 -6.21 13.18 -8.47
N SER A 318 -6.05 11.88 -8.61
CA SER A 318 -7.08 10.89 -8.26
C SER A 318 -7.34 10.86 -6.74
N PRO A 319 -8.39 10.20 -6.26
CA PRO A 319 -8.57 9.96 -4.83
C PRO A 319 -7.37 9.24 -4.18
N SER A 320 -6.74 8.28 -4.89
CA SER A 320 -5.52 7.61 -4.46
C SER A 320 -4.36 8.60 -4.34
N GLY A 321 -4.11 9.39 -5.40
CA GLY A 321 -3.01 10.35 -5.44
C GLY A 321 -3.11 11.43 -4.37
N LYS A 322 -4.32 11.96 -4.11
CA LYS A 322 -4.57 12.91 -3.00
C LYS A 322 -4.18 12.31 -1.66
N PHE A 323 -4.68 11.11 -1.39
CA PHE A 323 -4.39 10.42 -0.14
C PHE A 323 -2.89 10.16 0.04
N VAL A 324 -2.21 9.65 -0.97
CA VAL A 324 -0.77 9.34 -0.92
C VAL A 324 0.06 10.61 -0.70
N ARG A 325 -0.21 11.67 -1.48
CA ARG A 325 0.45 12.97 -1.33
C ARG A 325 0.32 13.52 0.09
N ASP A 326 -0.88 13.50 0.64
CA ASP A 326 -1.14 14.04 1.98
C ASP A 326 -0.40 13.25 3.07
N ASN A 327 -0.32 11.91 2.95
CA ASN A 327 0.40 11.07 3.91
C ASN A 327 1.93 11.17 3.78
N ILE A 328 2.48 11.41 2.60
CA ILE A 328 3.92 11.72 2.44
C ILE A 328 4.25 13.06 3.11
N ARG A 329 3.45 14.11 2.84
CA ARG A 329 3.66 15.47 3.37
C ARG A 329 3.55 15.54 4.88
N SER A 330 2.60 14.84 5.49
CA SER A 330 2.44 14.82 6.96
C SER A 330 3.65 14.22 7.67
N GLY A 331 4.32 13.24 7.06
CA GLY A 331 5.55 12.64 7.57
C GLY A 331 6.79 13.50 7.40
N SER A 332 6.81 14.43 6.44
CA SER A 332 7.96 15.33 6.20
C SER A 332 7.99 16.53 7.15
N ASN A 333 6.85 16.92 7.73
CA ASN A 333 6.76 18.07 8.66
C ASN A 333 7.13 17.72 10.11
N GLY A 334 7.39 16.47 10.44
CA GLY A 334 7.75 16.02 11.80
C GLY A 334 9.20 16.25 12.23
N SER A 335 10.04 16.96 11.46
CA SER A 335 11.46 17.16 11.75
C SER A 335 11.87 18.61 12.07
N SER A 336 10.96 19.51 12.37
CA SER A 336 11.29 20.84 12.89
C SER A 336 10.28 21.27 13.95
N GLY A 337 10.77 21.26 15.21
CA GLY A 337 10.41 22.10 16.37
C GLY A 337 8.97 22.47 16.59
N ASP A 338 8.49 21.94 17.69
CA ASP A 338 7.52 22.53 18.64
C ASP A 338 7.22 24.03 18.41
N SER A 339 6.00 24.32 18.06
CA SER A 339 5.33 25.56 18.45
C SER A 339 3.81 25.38 18.36
N GLY A 340 3.20 25.37 19.53
CA GLY A 340 1.78 25.33 19.70
C GLY A 340 1.08 26.51 19.03
N SER A 341 -0.02 26.27 18.41
CA SER A 341 -1.08 27.27 18.28
C SER A 341 -2.44 26.63 18.49
N ASN A 342 -2.99 27.04 19.62
CA ASN A 342 -4.39 26.96 19.97
C ASN A 342 -5.22 27.69 18.91
N SER A 343 -6.19 27.06 18.32
CA SER A 343 -7.31 27.78 17.75
C SER A 343 -8.62 27.17 18.22
N LYS A 344 -9.30 28.01 19.00
CA LYS A 344 -10.64 27.82 19.53
C LYS A 344 -11.67 27.64 18.42
N GLY A 345 -12.67 26.83 18.75
CA GLY A 345 -13.85 26.63 17.95
C GLY A 345 -14.68 27.90 17.73
N SER A 346 -15.44 27.87 16.69
CA SER A 346 -16.64 28.69 16.55
C SER A 346 -17.80 27.78 16.16
N ASP A 347 -18.75 27.73 17.08
CA ASP A 347 -20.10 27.20 16.89
C ASP A 347 -20.83 27.96 15.77
N GLN A 348 -21.48 27.25 14.90
CA GLN A 348 -22.71 27.72 14.29
C GLN A 348 -23.76 26.63 14.24
N LYS A 349 -24.85 26.94 14.92
CA LYS A 349 -26.12 26.22 14.96
C LYS A 349 -26.95 26.47 13.71
N ASP A 350 -27.85 25.49 13.53
CA ASP A 350 -29.17 25.48 12.86
C ASP A 350 -29.14 24.94 11.41
N GLN A 351 -29.90 23.92 11.06
CA GLN A 351 -31.32 23.67 11.23
C GLN A 351 -31.69 22.21 10.95
N LYS A 352 -32.72 21.76 11.71
CA LYS A 352 -33.46 20.50 11.53
C LYS A 352 -34.16 20.40 10.18
N LYS A 353 -34.16 19.19 9.56
CA LYS A 353 -35.41 18.50 9.18
C LYS A 353 -35.20 17.04 8.82
N ASP A 354 -36.04 16.26 9.50
CA ASP A 354 -36.73 15.01 9.19
C ASP A 354 -35.94 13.73 8.82
N GLN A 355 -35.88 12.89 9.84
CA GLN A 355 -36.42 11.55 9.98
C GLN A 355 -36.19 10.56 8.80
N ASP A 356 -35.16 9.71 8.98
CA ASP A 356 -35.33 8.28 8.83
C ASP A 356 -34.48 7.59 9.90
N LYS A 357 -35.14 6.82 10.79
CA LYS A 357 -34.48 6.07 11.85
C LYS A 357 -33.57 4.99 11.25
N PRO A 358 -32.26 4.97 11.56
CA PRO A 358 -31.46 3.77 11.37
C PRO A 358 -31.89 2.74 12.43
N GLY A 359 -32.15 1.53 11.96
CA GLY A 359 -32.42 0.40 12.84
C GLY A 359 -31.33 0.24 13.89
N GLN A 360 -31.78 0.11 15.15
CA GLN A 360 -30.94 -0.10 16.32
C GLN A 360 -29.87 -1.17 16.07
N ASP A 361 -28.63 -0.77 16.29
CA ASP A 361 -27.48 -1.68 16.48
C ASP A 361 -27.75 -2.50 17.76
N SER A 362 -28.37 -3.67 17.60
CA SER A 362 -28.59 -4.58 18.70
C SER A 362 -27.26 -5.20 19.08
N GLY A 363 -26.64 -4.71 20.16
CA GLY A 363 -25.45 -5.25 20.77
C GLY A 363 -25.49 -6.78 20.82
N ALA A 364 -24.32 -7.41 20.57
CA ALA A 364 -24.18 -8.87 20.64
C ALA A 364 -24.74 -9.38 21.97
N ALA A 365 -25.75 -10.26 21.91
CA ALA A 365 -26.30 -10.89 23.10
C ALA A 365 -25.18 -11.63 23.84
N ALA A 366 -24.93 -11.27 25.10
CA ALA A 366 -23.97 -11.95 25.94
C ALA A 366 -24.32 -13.46 25.98
N ASN A 367 -23.32 -14.34 25.83
CA ASN A 367 -23.39 -15.80 25.81
C ASN A 367 -23.82 -16.48 24.50
N THR A 368 -23.64 -15.88 23.33
CA THR A 368 -23.94 -16.53 22.04
C THR A 368 -22.76 -16.45 21.06
N ILE A 369 -22.77 -17.31 20.05
CA ILE A 369 -21.86 -17.17 18.91
C ILE A 369 -22.49 -16.14 17.96
N ALA A 370 -21.68 -15.20 17.47
CA ALA A 370 -22.13 -14.14 16.57
C ALA A 370 -21.39 -14.19 15.24
N VAL A 371 -22.04 -13.73 14.16
CA VAL A 371 -21.41 -13.50 12.85
C VAL A 371 -21.27 -12.01 12.63
N GLN A 372 -20.07 -11.60 12.31
CA GLN A 372 -19.75 -10.29 11.78
C GLN A 372 -19.54 -10.40 10.27
N TYR A 373 -19.98 -9.39 9.56
CA TYR A 373 -19.88 -9.29 8.10
C TYR A 373 -19.38 -7.90 7.70
N ARG A 374 -18.57 -7.87 6.64
CA ARG A 374 -18.35 -6.68 5.81
C ARG A 374 -18.39 -7.07 4.33
N ALA A 375 -18.73 -6.13 3.46
CA ALA A 375 -18.61 -6.31 2.03
C ALA A 375 -17.13 -6.22 1.63
N GLY A 376 -16.62 -7.21 0.93
CA GLY A 376 -15.29 -7.18 0.34
C GLY A 376 -15.25 -6.36 -0.96
N ASP A 377 -16.43 -6.00 -1.49
CA ASP A 377 -16.62 -5.13 -2.64
C ASP A 377 -17.96 -4.40 -2.48
N ASN A 378 -17.96 -3.09 -2.68
CA ASN A 378 -19.16 -2.24 -2.64
C ASN A 378 -19.86 -2.12 -4.00
N ASN A 379 -19.32 -2.75 -5.06
CA ASN A 379 -19.93 -2.77 -6.38
C ASN A 379 -21.14 -3.72 -6.39
N VAL A 380 -22.31 -3.16 -6.22
CA VAL A 380 -23.57 -3.92 -6.16
C VAL A 380 -23.95 -4.60 -7.50
N ASN A 381 -23.32 -4.20 -8.60
CA ASN A 381 -23.56 -4.74 -9.95
C ASN A 381 -22.32 -5.44 -10.52
N GLY A 382 -21.38 -5.86 -9.68
CA GLY A 382 -20.16 -6.57 -10.08
C GLY A 382 -20.42 -8.02 -10.51
N ASN A 383 -19.43 -8.64 -11.14
CA ASN A 383 -19.48 -10.04 -11.56
C ASN A 383 -19.12 -11.02 -10.43
N GLN A 384 -18.93 -10.53 -9.21
CA GLN A 384 -18.59 -11.31 -8.02
C GLN A 384 -19.40 -10.82 -6.82
N ILE A 385 -19.69 -11.73 -5.89
CA ILE A 385 -20.12 -11.41 -4.51
C ILE A 385 -18.95 -11.77 -3.59
N ARG A 386 -18.51 -10.84 -2.74
CA ARG A 386 -17.32 -11.01 -1.88
C ARG A 386 -17.67 -10.80 -0.40
N PRO A 387 -18.36 -11.74 0.26
CA PRO A 387 -18.65 -11.64 1.68
C PRO A 387 -17.37 -11.92 2.47
N GLN A 388 -17.10 -11.04 3.41
CA GLN A 388 -16.05 -11.24 4.41
C GLN A 388 -16.69 -11.48 5.76
N LEU A 389 -16.32 -12.58 6.40
CA LEU A 389 -16.97 -13.09 7.59
C LEU A 389 -15.98 -13.15 8.76
N ASN A 390 -16.48 -12.97 9.98
CA ASN A 390 -15.75 -13.25 11.21
C ASN A 390 -16.75 -13.84 12.22
N ILE A 391 -16.47 -15.03 12.72
CA ILE A 391 -17.32 -15.72 13.69
C ILE A 391 -16.72 -15.53 15.08
N LYS A 392 -17.47 -14.91 15.99
CA LYS A 392 -17.06 -14.64 17.37
C LYS A 392 -17.78 -15.57 18.35
N ASN A 393 -17.02 -16.20 19.22
CA ASN A 393 -17.55 -16.96 20.32
C ASN A 393 -17.68 -16.08 21.59
N ASN A 394 -18.84 -15.47 21.77
CA ASN A 394 -19.15 -14.67 22.98
C ASN A 394 -19.72 -15.54 24.12
N SER A 395 -19.77 -16.89 23.95
CA SER A 395 -20.24 -17.80 24.98
C SER A 395 -19.12 -18.14 25.98
N LYS A 396 -19.49 -18.75 27.09
CA LYS A 396 -18.56 -19.22 28.14
C LYS A 396 -17.97 -20.63 27.85
N LYS A 397 -18.32 -21.24 26.71
CA LYS A 397 -17.89 -22.60 26.35
C LYS A 397 -17.07 -22.58 25.08
N THR A 398 -16.09 -23.48 24.99
CA THR A 398 -15.37 -23.74 23.72
C THR A 398 -16.32 -24.33 22.71
N VAL A 399 -16.29 -23.81 21.48
CA VAL A 399 -17.13 -24.22 20.36
C VAL A 399 -16.27 -24.96 19.33
N SER A 400 -16.75 -26.10 18.86
CA SER A 400 -16.09 -26.87 17.81
C SER A 400 -16.60 -26.40 16.45
N LEU A 401 -15.67 -25.95 15.60
CA LEU A 401 -16.00 -25.35 14.30
C LEU A 401 -16.63 -26.34 13.31
N ASN A 402 -16.26 -27.64 13.39
CA ASN A 402 -16.85 -28.66 12.50
C ASN A 402 -18.37 -28.88 12.73
N ARG A 403 -18.95 -28.28 13.78
CA ARG A 403 -20.40 -28.27 14.05
C ARG A 403 -21.08 -27.01 13.53
N ILE A 404 -20.31 -26.02 13.07
CA ILE A 404 -20.80 -24.69 12.72
C ILE A 404 -20.92 -24.58 11.22
N THR A 405 -22.05 -24.04 10.75
CA THR A 405 -22.22 -23.56 9.38
C THR A 405 -22.80 -22.16 9.37
N VAL A 406 -22.42 -21.37 8.37
CA VAL A 406 -22.87 -20.00 8.14
C VAL A 406 -23.52 -19.93 6.78
N ARG A 407 -24.69 -19.29 6.65
CA ARG A 407 -25.36 -19.10 5.36
C ARG A 407 -25.44 -17.64 4.98
N TYR A 408 -24.95 -17.35 3.77
CA TYR A 408 -25.11 -16.07 3.09
C TYR A 408 -26.22 -16.22 2.03
N TRP A 409 -27.28 -15.43 2.15
CA TRP A 409 -28.51 -15.53 1.35
C TRP A 409 -28.52 -14.44 0.27
N TYR A 410 -28.72 -14.83 -0.99
CA TYR A 410 -28.64 -13.94 -2.15
C TYR A 410 -29.50 -14.44 -3.32
N LYS A 411 -29.63 -13.59 -4.36
CA LYS A 411 -30.30 -13.94 -5.62
C LYS A 411 -29.26 -14.22 -6.70
N THR A 412 -29.37 -15.34 -7.38
CA THR A 412 -28.46 -15.65 -8.47
C THR A 412 -29.12 -15.70 -9.83
N ASN A 413 -30.38 -16.13 -9.96
CA ASN A 413 -31.09 -16.35 -11.20
C ASN A 413 -30.35 -17.28 -12.21
N ARG A 414 -29.26 -17.94 -11.79
CA ARG A 414 -28.40 -18.74 -12.65
C ARG A 414 -27.92 -20.02 -11.96
N LYS A 415 -27.68 -21.07 -12.79
CA LYS A 415 -26.99 -22.29 -12.38
C LYS A 415 -25.46 -22.11 -12.57
N GLY A 416 -24.68 -22.95 -11.89
CA GLY A 416 -23.23 -22.94 -12.06
C GLY A 416 -22.55 -21.80 -11.28
N GLN A 417 -22.50 -21.94 -9.94
CA GLN A 417 -21.78 -21.04 -9.05
C GLN A 417 -20.40 -21.61 -8.75
N LYS A 418 -19.39 -20.75 -8.69
CA LYS A 418 -18.03 -21.05 -8.24
C LYS A 418 -17.75 -20.37 -6.91
N PHE A 419 -16.91 -21.00 -6.11
CA PHE A 419 -16.49 -20.52 -4.81
C PHE A 419 -14.96 -20.50 -4.74
N ASP A 420 -14.42 -19.38 -4.29
CA ASP A 420 -13.02 -19.24 -3.94
C ASP A 420 -12.90 -18.77 -2.49
N CYS A 421 -11.97 -19.34 -1.75
CA CYS A 421 -11.53 -18.80 -0.49
C CYS A 421 -10.26 -17.98 -0.77
N ASP A 422 -10.39 -16.67 -0.83
CA ASP A 422 -9.27 -15.77 -1.11
C ASP A 422 -8.33 -15.70 0.11
N TYR A 423 -8.90 -15.76 1.32
CA TYR A 423 -8.17 -15.78 2.58
C TYR A 423 -9.03 -16.29 3.73
N ALA A 424 -8.43 -17.02 4.66
CA ALA A 424 -9.02 -17.31 5.97
C ALA A 424 -7.91 -17.39 7.02
N GLN A 425 -8.01 -16.60 8.09
CA GLN A 425 -7.02 -16.63 9.18
C GLN A 425 -6.88 -18.04 9.79
N ILE A 426 -7.95 -18.81 9.81
CA ILE A 426 -7.94 -20.23 10.23
C ILE A 426 -7.43 -21.17 9.14
N GLY A 427 -7.10 -20.68 7.94
CA GLY A 427 -6.64 -21.41 6.75
C GLY A 427 -7.77 -21.82 5.81
N CYS A 428 -7.67 -21.45 4.52
CA CYS A 428 -8.66 -21.80 3.48
C CYS A 428 -8.86 -23.32 3.31
N SER A 429 -7.82 -24.12 3.55
CA SER A 429 -7.91 -25.59 3.49
C SER A 429 -8.88 -26.20 4.51
N LYS A 430 -9.25 -25.45 5.55
CA LYS A 430 -10.24 -25.85 6.57
C LYS A 430 -11.67 -25.44 6.20
N ILE A 431 -11.86 -24.58 5.21
CA ILE A 431 -13.18 -24.12 4.78
C ILE A 431 -13.83 -25.16 3.89
N THR A 432 -15.12 -25.39 4.10
CA THR A 432 -15.99 -26.15 3.20
C THR A 432 -17.12 -25.27 2.71
N HIS A 433 -17.65 -25.55 1.53
CA HIS A 433 -18.74 -24.75 0.97
C HIS A 433 -19.79 -25.62 0.28
N LYS A 434 -20.99 -25.07 0.15
CA LYS A 434 -22.10 -25.66 -0.61
C LYS A 434 -23.03 -24.55 -1.09
N PHE A 435 -23.39 -24.56 -2.36
CA PHE A 435 -24.49 -23.75 -2.89
C PHE A 435 -25.81 -24.53 -2.81
N VAL A 436 -26.82 -23.86 -2.28
CA VAL A 436 -28.16 -24.46 -2.15
C VAL A 436 -29.20 -23.55 -2.75
N GLN A 437 -29.80 -23.97 -3.85
CA GLN A 437 -30.92 -23.27 -4.46
C GLN A 437 -32.21 -23.58 -3.68
N LEU A 438 -32.99 -22.55 -3.37
CA LEU A 438 -34.27 -22.68 -2.68
C LEU A 438 -35.34 -23.25 -3.63
N LYS A 439 -36.24 -24.05 -3.09
CA LYS A 439 -37.40 -24.56 -3.86
C LYS A 439 -38.34 -23.42 -4.27
N LYS A 440 -38.41 -22.36 -3.49
CA LYS A 440 -39.18 -21.15 -3.73
C LYS A 440 -38.34 -19.95 -3.28
N ALA A 441 -38.25 -18.94 -4.13
CA ALA A 441 -37.58 -17.68 -3.76
C ALA A 441 -38.29 -17.01 -2.59
N VAL A 442 -37.52 -16.41 -1.71
CA VAL A 442 -37.97 -15.66 -0.55
C VAL A 442 -37.48 -14.19 -0.68
N ASN A 443 -37.85 -13.35 0.29
CA ASN A 443 -37.44 -11.95 0.23
C ASN A 443 -35.91 -11.82 0.17
N GLY A 444 -35.40 -11.38 -0.97
CA GLY A 444 -33.98 -11.11 -1.17
C GLY A 444 -33.10 -12.34 -1.40
N ALA A 445 -33.69 -13.56 -1.58
CA ALA A 445 -32.89 -14.75 -1.83
C ALA A 445 -33.65 -15.84 -2.64
N ASP A 446 -32.95 -16.43 -3.58
CA ASP A 446 -33.33 -17.71 -4.23
C ASP A 446 -32.28 -18.81 -3.97
N THR A 447 -31.14 -18.41 -3.39
CA THR A 447 -30.00 -19.29 -3.15
C THR A 447 -29.29 -18.85 -1.83
N TYR A 448 -28.62 -19.78 -1.19
CA TYR A 448 -27.63 -19.45 -0.19
C TYR A 448 -26.31 -20.18 -0.43
N LEU A 449 -25.22 -19.52 -0.08
CA LEU A 449 -23.92 -20.14 0.13
C LEU A 449 -23.85 -20.60 1.59
N GLU A 450 -23.63 -21.88 1.82
CA GLU A 450 -23.32 -22.44 3.13
C GLU A 450 -21.80 -22.62 3.24
N VAL A 451 -21.20 -22.00 4.25
CA VAL A 451 -19.78 -22.10 4.60
C VAL A 451 -19.66 -22.90 5.88
N GLY A 452 -18.88 -23.95 5.85
CA GLY A 452 -18.59 -24.81 7.01
C GLY A 452 -17.09 -24.96 7.24
N PHE A 453 -16.75 -25.79 8.22
CA PHE A 453 -15.36 -25.96 8.66
C PHE A 453 -15.06 -27.47 8.86
N LYS A 454 -13.90 -27.93 8.38
CA LYS A 454 -13.45 -29.32 8.57
C LYS A 454 -13.07 -29.63 10.03
N ASN A 455 -12.41 -28.68 10.69
CA ASN A 455 -11.93 -28.81 12.07
C ASN A 455 -11.66 -27.43 12.69
N GLY A 456 -11.24 -27.43 13.95
CA GLY A 456 -10.87 -26.24 14.72
C GLY A 456 -11.84 -26.00 15.89
N THR A 457 -11.42 -25.15 16.81
CA THR A 457 -12.20 -24.77 17.99
C THR A 457 -12.06 -23.27 18.25
N LEU A 458 -13.11 -22.65 18.81
CA LEU A 458 -13.06 -21.29 19.34
C LEU A 458 -13.24 -21.35 20.85
N ALA A 459 -12.23 -20.94 21.59
CA ALA A 459 -12.32 -20.71 23.02
C ALA A 459 -13.31 -19.57 23.33
N PRO A 460 -13.81 -19.44 24.57
CA PRO A 460 -14.55 -18.26 25.01
C PRO A 460 -13.83 -16.96 24.67
N GLY A 461 -14.53 -16.02 24.05
CA GLY A 461 -13.98 -14.74 23.60
C GLY A 461 -13.17 -14.76 22.30
N ALA A 462 -12.81 -15.95 21.79
CA ALA A 462 -12.06 -16.09 20.55
C ALA A 462 -12.92 -15.89 19.31
N SER A 463 -12.26 -15.67 18.16
CA SER A 463 -12.91 -15.59 16.84
C SER A 463 -12.15 -16.41 15.80
N THR A 464 -12.81 -16.68 14.67
CA THR A 464 -12.14 -17.27 13.49
C THR A 464 -11.11 -16.32 12.88
N GLY A 465 -11.13 -15.04 13.28
CA GLY A 465 -10.55 -13.99 12.47
C GLY A 465 -11.28 -13.84 11.14
N GLU A 466 -10.69 -13.09 10.26
CA GLU A 466 -11.26 -12.79 8.95
C GLU A 466 -11.28 -14.02 8.03
N ILE A 467 -12.40 -14.20 7.32
CA ILE A 467 -12.59 -15.18 6.25
C ILE A 467 -13.07 -14.41 5.02
N GLN A 468 -12.24 -14.32 4.01
CA GLN A 468 -12.54 -13.66 2.74
C GLN A 468 -12.92 -14.74 1.71
N ILE A 469 -14.13 -14.68 1.26
CA ILE A 469 -14.65 -15.60 0.26
C ILE A 469 -15.20 -14.81 -0.92
N ARG A 470 -15.16 -15.46 -2.07
CA ARG A 470 -15.63 -14.92 -3.33
C ARG A 470 -16.48 -15.97 -4.03
N LEU A 471 -17.61 -15.53 -4.57
CA LEU A 471 -18.44 -16.36 -5.44
C LEU A 471 -18.71 -15.63 -6.74
N HIS A 472 -18.74 -16.39 -7.82
CA HIS A 472 -19.06 -15.89 -9.16
C HIS A 472 -19.85 -16.92 -9.96
N ASN A 473 -20.56 -16.45 -10.98
CA ASN A 473 -21.24 -17.35 -11.92
C ASN A 473 -20.22 -17.98 -12.88
N ASP A 474 -20.51 -19.18 -13.37
CA ASP A 474 -19.85 -19.68 -14.57
C ASP A 474 -20.01 -18.64 -15.69
N GLY A 475 -18.92 -18.26 -16.35
CA GLY A 475 -18.93 -17.22 -17.39
C GLY A 475 -18.97 -15.77 -16.88
N TRP A 476 -18.77 -15.53 -15.60
CA TRP A 476 -18.52 -14.20 -15.01
C TRP A 476 -19.60 -13.15 -15.26
N SER A 477 -20.87 -13.53 -15.36
CA SER A 477 -21.97 -12.58 -15.48
C SER A 477 -22.23 -11.83 -14.17
N ASN A 478 -22.69 -10.57 -14.29
CA ASN A 478 -22.92 -9.70 -13.14
C ASN A 478 -24.08 -10.17 -12.25
N TYR A 479 -23.96 -9.84 -10.96
CA TYR A 479 -24.99 -9.91 -9.93
C TYR A 479 -25.65 -8.54 -9.74
N ALA A 480 -26.82 -8.53 -9.07
CA ALA A 480 -27.49 -7.32 -8.60
C ALA A 480 -27.68 -7.42 -7.08
N GLN A 481 -26.62 -7.14 -6.32
CA GLN A 481 -26.56 -7.39 -4.88
C GLN A 481 -27.43 -6.46 -4.03
N SER A 482 -27.84 -5.30 -4.55
CA SER A 482 -28.63 -4.30 -3.78
C SER A 482 -29.93 -4.84 -3.18
N GLY A 483 -30.48 -5.92 -3.78
CA GLY A 483 -31.68 -6.58 -3.30
C GLY A 483 -31.44 -7.89 -2.56
N ASP A 484 -30.18 -8.28 -2.31
CA ASP A 484 -29.85 -9.53 -1.65
C ASP A 484 -30.08 -9.44 -0.14
N TYR A 485 -30.68 -10.51 0.43
CA TYR A 485 -31.03 -10.52 1.84
C TYR A 485 -29.84 -10.30 2.76
N SER A 486 -28.71 -10.99 2.52
CA SER A 486 -27.52 -10.92 3.37
C SER A 486 -26.62 -9.73 3.06
N PHE A 487 -26.82 -9.04 1.95
CA PHE A 487 -25.97 -7.92 1.59
C PHE A 487 -26.16 -6.73 2.53
N LEU A 488 -25.06 -6.24 3.05
CA LEU A 488 -24.97 -4.98 3.78
C LEU A 488 -23.81 -4.19 3.20
N ASN A 489 -24.08 -3.03 2.65
CA ASN A 489 -23.03 -2.14 2.13
C ASN A 489 -22.24 -1.52 3.29
N SER A 490 -21.27 -2.27 3.79
CA SER A 490 -20.39 -1.84 4.89
C SER A 490 -18.97 -2.35 4.64
N ASN A 491 -18.02 -1.44 4.65
CA ASN A 491 -16.58 -1.74 4.56
C ASN A 491 -15.94 -2.07 5.93
N THR A 492 -16.71 -2.04 7.01
CA THR A 492 -16.28 -2.44 8.34
C THR A 492 -17.11 -3.61 8.86
N PHE A 493 -16.51 -4.48 9.67
CA PHE A 493 -17.22 -5.60 10.27
C PHE A 493 -18.37 -5.13 11.16
N LYS A 494 -19.58 -5.54 10.81
CA LYS A 494 -20.81 -5.27 11.56
C LYS A 494 -21.45 -6.58 11.99
N ASN A 495 -22.00 -6.62 13.19
CA ASN A 495 -22.91 -7.67 13.57
C ASN A 495 -24.17 -7.60 12.69
N THR A 496 -24.52 -8.68 12.01
CA THR A 496 -25.72 -8.72 11.18
C THR A 496 -26.56 -9.93 11.52
N LYS A 497 -27.87 -9.75 11.55
CA LYS A 497 -28.84 -10.84 11.70
C LYS A 497 -29.30 -11.42 10.36
N LYS A 498 -28.89 -10.80 9.24
CA LYS A 498 -29.20 -11.26 7.89
C LYS A 498 -28.25 -12.35 7.36
N ILE A 499 -27.21 -12.66 8.10
CA ILE A 499 -26.39 -13.86 7.91
C ILE A 499 -26.68 -14.80 9.06
N THR A 500 -26.98 -16.05 8.72
CA THR A 500 -27.46 -17.03 9.71
C THR A 500 -26.35 -18.01 10.06
N LEU A 501 -26.27 -18.41 11.33
CA LEU A 501 -25.31 -19.39 11.84
C LEU A 501 -26.04 -20.55 12.51
N TYR A 502 -25.57 -21.74 12.24
CA TYR A 502 -26.14 -22.99 12.72
C TYR A 502 -25.10 -23.80 13.48
N GLU A 503 -25.51 -24.46 14.55
CA GLU A 503 -24.75 -25.52 15.22
C GLU A 503 -25.49 -26.84 15.06
N ASN A 504 -24.86 -27.85 14.48
CA ASN A 504 -25.48 -29.13 14.16
C ASN A 504 -26.82 -28.99 13.40
N GLY A 505 -26.89 -28.03 12.48
CA GLY A 505 -28.09 -27.75 11.68
C GLY A 505 -29.19 -26.94 12.41
N LYS A 506 -29.02 -26.62 13.70
CA LYS A 506 -29.96 -25.78 14.46
C LYS A 506 -29.54 -24.32 14.37
N LEU A 507 -30.46 -23.43 13.99
CA LEU A 507 -30.23 -21.99 13.95
C LEU A 507 -29.91 -21.45 15.34
N ILE A 508 -28.76 -20.82 15.52
CA ILE A 508 -28.29 -20.23 16.78
C ILE A 508 -28.02 -18.73 16.68
N TRP A 509 -27.91 -18.19 15.47
CA TRP A 509 -27.74 -16.76 15.23
C TRP A 509 -28.39 -16.34 13.91
N GLY A 510 -28.91 -15.11 13.89
CA GLY A 510 -29.49 -14.49 12.71
C GLY A 510 -30.99 -14.83 12.54
N THR A 511 -31.52 -14.40 11.40
CA THR A 511 -32.92 -14.63 11.00
C THR A 511 -32.91 -15.10 9.55
N GLU A 512 -33.61 -16.16 9.25
CA GLU A 512 -33.77 -16.63 7.86
C GLU A 512 -34.71 -15.69 7.08
N PRO A 513 -34.47 -15.47 5.78
CA PRO A 513 -35.41 -14.72 4.94
C PRO A 513 -36.75 -15.48 4.82
N LYS A 514 -37.86 -14.72 4.77
CA LYS A 514 -39.23 -15.23 4.67
C LYS A 514 -39.87 -14.86 3.33
#